data_ac1ef949b95ace6b9548bfc3d0662c58
#
_entry.id   ac1ef949b95ace6b9548bfc3d0662c58
#
_cell.length_a   1.000
_cell.length_b   1.000
_cell.length_c   1.000
_cell.angle_alpha   90.00
_cell.angle_beta   90.00
_cell.angle_gamma   90.00
#
_symmetry.space_group_name_H-M   'P 1'
#
loop_
_entity.id
_entity.type
_entity.pdbx_description
1 polymer ?
#
loop_
_entity_poly.entity_id
_entity_poly.type
_entity_poly.pdbx_seq_one_letter_code
_entity_poly.pdbx_strand_id
1 'polypeptide(L)'
;MRKKVAFLINPTKRNQLNTYVKWVKSRVEMNLAIFDEKWPNSLSPYDEVWVMGGDGTFNYFVNRYPTCSLPIGLFKGGTGNDFYWKLFGDISREMHLLAILEAKVEPVDAGQVNEMLFLNGVGIGIEGEVLRSMEAIRYIKGGLGYYLAAIPALFRFKHYRISGLPVFLCMVFNSSRAGGGFHFFPMASIEDGELDMMVCKPLPVWKRLIYMPIIQAGKHVHLPFLNFSRIRQQTISCDRVLRAQVDGEVLESKTFEFRVLPAKFEFIVPINL
;
A
#
# COMPACT_ATOMS: atom_id res chain seq x y z
N MET A 1 22.43 5.76 26.41
CA MET A 1 21.63 4.51 26.50
C MET A 1 21.54 3.89 25.10
N ARG A 2 21.59 2.56 24.96
CA ARG A 2 21.35 1.94 23.64
C ARG A 2 19.85 2.07 23.30
N LYS A 3 19.55 2.48 22.05
CA LYS A 3 18.19 2.60 21.50
C LYS A 3 17.41 1.29 21.68
N LYS A 4 16.15 1.38 22.11
CA LYS A 4 15.25 0.22 22.24
C LYS A 4 14.33 0.19 21.02
N VAL A 5 14.38 -0.86 20.25
CA VAL A 5 13.60 -1.02 19.01
C VAL A 5 12.61 -2.17 19.15
N ALA A 6 11.34 -1.92 18.86
CA ALA A 6 10.34 -2.97 18.69
C ALA A 6 10.43 -3.50 17.26
N PHE A 7 10.87 -4.75 17.07
CA PHE A 7 10.94 -5.38 15.76
C PHE A 7 9.74 -6.31 15.54
N LEU A 8 8.75 -5.83 14.82
CA LEU A 8 7.48 -6.49 14.56
C LEU A 8 7.56 -7.32 13.27
N ILE A 9 7.47 -8.61 13.39
CA ILE A 9 7.55 -9.54 12.26
C ILE A 9 6.14 -10.02 11.92
N ASN A 10 5.81 -10.17 10.63
CA ASN A 10 4.56 -10.77 10.23
C ASN A 10 4.46 -12.22 10.74
N PRO A 11 3.54 -12.54 11.67
CA PRO A 11 3.45 -13.86 12.28
C PRO A 11 3.20 -14.98 11.27
N THR A 12 2.39 -14.71 10.24
CA THR A 12 2.06 -15.73 9.21
C THR A 12 3.24 -16.08 8.31
N LYS A 13 4.29 -15.26 8.30
CA LYS A 13 5.52 -15.44 7.51
C LYS A 13 6.76 -15.68 8.37
N ARG A 14 6.60 -15.90 9.66
CA ARG A 14 7.67 -16.10 10.63
C ARG A 14 8.79 -17.02 10.12
N ASN A 15 8.42 -18.22 9.66
CA ASN A 15 9.40 -19.20 9.18
C ASN A 15 10.18 -18.74 7.95
N GLN A 16 9.50 -18.04 7.02
CA GLN A 16 10.12 -17.51 5.80
C GLN A 16 11.06 -16.34 6.09
N LEU A 17 10.74 -15.52 7.09
CA LEU A 17 11.48 -14.31 7.45
C LEU A 17 12.60 -14.56 8.48
N ASN A 18 12.61 -15.71 9.16
CA ASN A 18 13.54 -16.02 10.24
C ASN A 18 15.02 -15.81 9.85
N THR A 19 15.42 -16.27 8.66
CA THR A 19 16.79 -16.07 8.18
C THR A 19 17.14 -14.59 8.02
N TYR A 20 16.20 -13.78 7.55
CA TYR A 20 16.41 -12.34 7.42
C TYR A 20 16.46 -11.65 8.79
N VAL A 21 15.59 -12.03 9.72
CA VAL A 21 15.61 -11.52 11.11
C VAL A 21 16.94 -11.83 11.78
N LYS A 22 17.44 -13.06 11.68
CA LYS A 22 18.76 -13.45 12.21
C LYS A 22 19.89 -12.64 11.57
N TRP A 23 19.81 -12.41 10.27
CA TRP A 23 20.79 -11.61 9.54
C TRP A 23 20.79 -10.15 10.01
N VAL A 24 19.64 -9.51 10.22
CA VAL A 24 19.54 -8.17 10.81
C VAL A 24 20.13 -8.17 12.22
N LYS A 25 19.67 -9.09 13.08
CA LYS A 25 20.12 -9.18 14.49
C LYS A 25 21.63 -9.32 14.64
N SER A 26 22.29 -10.02 13.71
CA SER A 26 23.75 -10.21 13.77
C SER A 26 24.57 -8.97 13.37
N ARG A 27 23.92 -7.91 12.86
CA ARG A 27 24.57 -6.71 12.33
C ARG A 27 24.24 -5.43 13.07
N VAL A 28 23.37 -5.51 14.06
CA VAL A 28 22.95 -4.33 14.83
C VAL A 28 23.34 -4.46 16.29
N GLU A 29 23.91 -3.40 16.87
CA GLU A 29 24.30 -3.33 18.27
C GLU A 29 23.26 -2.62 19.15
N MET A 30 21.97 -2.73 18.80
CA MET A 30 20.87 -2.10 19.53
C MET A 30 20.05 -3.14 20.31
N ASN A 31 19.22 -2.67 21.23
CA ASN A 31 18.33 -3.54 22.00
C ASN A 31 17.06 -3.84 21.19
N LEU A 32 17.08 -4.95 20.42
CA LEU A 32 15.94 -5.40 19.61
C LEU A 32 15.00 -6.28 20.43
N ALA A 33 13.78 -5.81 20.68
CA ALA A 33 12.67 -6.64 21.15
C ALA A 33 11.93 -7.22 19.95
N ILE A 34 12.07 -8.51 19.68
CA ILE A 34 11.50 -9.19 18.50
C ILE A 34 10.12 -9.74 18.84
N PHE A 35 9.12 -9.41 18.01
CA PHE A 35 7.74 -9.83 18.11
C PHE A 35 7.33 -10.57 16.83
N ASP A 36 7.47 -11.88 16.81
CA ASP A 36 7.24 -12.74 15.65
C ASP A 36 6.02 -13.68 15.78
N GLU A 37 5.37 -13.69 16.96
CA GLU A 37 4.12 -14.42 17.21
C GLU A 37 2.95 -13.48 17.47
N LYS A 38 3.12 -12.57 18.42
CA LYS A 38 2.10 -11.60 18.81
C LYS A 38 2.73 -10.23 19.00
N TRP A 39 2.18 -9.22 18.36
CA TRP A 39 2.63 -7.85 18.51
C TRP A 39 2.18 -7.26 19.86
N PRO A 40 2.97 -6.36 20.47
CA PRO A 40 2.65 -5.79 21.77
C PRO A 40 1.38 -4.94 21.71
N ASN A 41 0.75 -4.71 22.84
CA ASN A 41 -0.42 -3.83 22.90
C ASN A 41 -0.04 -2.33 22.85
N SER A 42 1.17 -1.99 23.28
CA SER A 42 1.69 -0.61 23.26
C SER A 42 3.13 -0.58 22.78
N LEU A 43 3.49 0.47 22.08
CA LEU A 43 4.84 0.78 21.60
C LEU A 43 5.56 1.79 22.50
N SER A 44 4.91 2.32 23.56
CA SER A 44 5.46 3.36 24.42
C SER A 44 6.82 3.06 25.08
N PRO A 45 7.24 1.81 25.32
CA PRO A 45 8.56 1.52 25.90
C PRO A 45 9.74 1.60 24.91
N TYR A 46 9.46 1.85 23.62
CA TYR A 46 10.44 1.82 22.54
C TYR A 46 10.73 3.21 21.99
N ASP A 47 11.93 3.36 21.43
CA ASP A 47 12.39 4.59 20.77
C ASP A 47 12.11 4.56 19.26
N GLU A 48 12.03 3.37 18.68
CA GLU A 48 11.72 3.12 17.28
C GLU A 48 10.90 1.82 17.14
N VAL A 49 10.21 1.71 16.00
CA VAL A 49 9.54 0.48 15.60
C VAL A 49 9.96 0.05 14.20
N TRP A 50 10.36 -1.20 14.07
CA TRP A 50 10.68 -1.80 12.79
C TRP A 50 9.61 -2.83 12.42
N VAL A 51 9.13 -2.79 11.19
CA VAL A 51 8.06 -3.68 10.71
C VAL A 51 8.57 -4.49 9.53
N MET A 52 8.56 -5.82 9.66
CA MET A 52 8.99 -6.73 8.59
C MET A 52 7.80 -7.51 8.02
N GLY A 53 7.52 -7.25 6.74
CA GLY A 53 6.42 -7.90 6.03
C GLY A 53 6.20 -7.34 4.63
N GLY A 54 5.02 -7.48 4.10
CA GLY A 54 4.57 -6.85 2.85
C GLY A 54 3.54 -5.76 3.12
N ASP A 55 2.94 -5.22 2.05
CA ASP A 55 2.00 -4.10 2.10
C ASP A 55 0.83 -4.34 3.08
N GLY A 56 0.23 -5.52 3.07
CA GLY A 56 -0.81 -5.88 4.06
C GLY A 56 -0.32 -5.89 5.52
N THR A 57 0.98 -6.18 5.77
CA THR A 57 1.56 -6.09 7.10
C THR A 57 1.72 -4.63 7.53
N PHE A 58 2.14 -3.78 6.60
CA PHE A 58 2.30 -2.34 6.84
C PHE A 58 0.93 -1.68 7.06
N ASN A 59 -0.07 -2.06 6.26
CA ASN A 59 -1.45 -1.62 6.47
C ASN A 59 -2.01 -2.07 7.82
N TYR A 60 -1.82 -3.34 8.19
CA TYR A 60 -2.20 -3.83 9.52
C TYR A 60 -1.52 -3.04 10.64
N PHE A 61 -0.23 -2.69 10.48
CA PHE A 61 0.51 -1.90 11.47
C PHE A 61 -0.12 -0.53 11.69
N VAL A 62 -0.37 0.25 10.63
CA VAL A 62 -0.91 1.60 10.75
C VAL A 62 -2.34 1.63 11.30
N ASN A 63 -3.14 0.59 11.03
CA ASN A 63 -4.49 0.46 11.57
C ASN A 63 -4.50 -0.05 13.02
N ARG A 64 -3.50 -0.84 13.43
CA ARG A 64 -3.36 -1.30 14.82
C ARG A 64 -2.79 -0.23 15.74
N TYR A 65 -1.89 0.61 15.24
CA TYR A 65 -1.23 1.68 15.98
C TYR A 65 -1.44 3.05 15.31
N PRO A 66 -2.69 3.50 15.16
CA PRO A 66 -3.01 4.70 14.39
C PRO A 66 -2.47 6.01 15.02
N THR A 67 -2.01 5.94 16.27
CA THR A 67 -1.40 7.06 17.00
C THR A 67 0.11 6.88 17.19
N CYS A 68 0.75 5.99 16.43
CA CYS A 68 2.20 5.81 16.50
C CYS A 68 2.91 7.09 16.06
N SER A 69 3.75 7.61 16.94
CA SER A 69 4.63 8.77 16.72
C SER A 69 6.12 8.39 16.75
N LEU A 70 6.44 7.11 16.78
CA LEU A 70 7.81 6.62 16.74
C LEU A 70 8.30 6.54 15.30
N PRO A 71 9.61 6.77 15.06
CA PRO A 71 10.21 6.46 13.76
C PRO A 71 9.97 5.00 13.35
N ILE A 72 9.49 4.81 12.12
CA ILE A 72 9.08 3.52 11.57
C ILE A 72 10.09 3.06 10.51
N GLY A 73 10.78 1.97 10.76
CA GLY A 73 11.61 1.29 9.76
C GLY A 73 10.86 0.15 9.10
N LEU A 74 10.79 0.14 7.77
CA LEU A 74 10.13 -0.95 7.02
C LEU A 74 11.12 -1.94 6.44
N PHE A 75 10.87 -3.23 6.60
CA PHE A 75 11.66 -4.32 6.03
C PHE A 75 10.82 -5.16 5.08
N LYS A 76 11.26 -5.29 3.82
CA LYS A 76 10.53 -6.06 2.80
C LYS A 76 10.45 -7.55 3.14
N GLY A 77 9.24 -8.09 3.16
CA GLY A 77 8.97 -9.51 3.44
C GLY A 77 7.72 -10.00 2.70
N GLY A 78 7.17 -9.19 1.82
CA GLY A 78 6.00 -9.49 1.00
C GLY A 78 6.34 -9.89 -0.43
N THR A 79 5.31 -9.97 -1.27
CA THR A 79 5.42 -10.23 -2.70
C THR A 79 5.46 -8.93 -3.51
N GLY A 80 4.60 -7.96 -3.20
CA GLY A 80 4.54 -6.65 -3.86
C GLY A 80 5.57 -5.69 -3.27
N ASN A 81 5.44 -5.40 -1.98
CA ASN A 81 6.25 -4.42 -1.24
C ASN A 81 6.23 -3.03 -1.91
N ASP A 82 5.06 -2.61 -2.37
CA ASP A 82 4.89 -1.40 -3.16
C ASP A 82 5.21 -0.15 -2.34
N PHE A 83 4.77 -0.09 -1.06
CA PHE A 83 5.08 1.03 -0.18
C PHE A 83 6.55 1.06 0.25
N TYR A 84 7.15 -0.12 0.53
CA TYR A 84 8.59 -0.21 0.77
C TYR A 84 9.37 0.34 -0.43
N TRP A 85 8.97 -0.04 -1.65
CA TRP A 85 9.62 0.43 -2.87
C TRP A 85 9.49 1.97 -3.04
N LYS A 86 8.36 2.55 -2.64
CA LYS A 86 8.17 4.02 -2.66
C LYS A 86 9.19 4.74 -1.77
N LEU A 87 9.53 4.18 -0.61
CA LEU A 87 10.48 4.77 0.34
C LEU A 87 11.94 4.52 -0.03
N PHE A 88 12.27 3.32 -0.51
CA PHE A 88 13.66 2.85 -0.64
C PHE A 88 14.08 2.57 -2.07
N GLY A 89 13.16 2.46 -3.01
CA GLY A 89 13.48 1.99 -4.36
C GLY A 89 13.95 0.53 -4.38
N ASP A 90 14.79 0.20 -5.37
CA ASP A 90 15.38 -1.14 -5.50
C ASP A 90 16.82 -1.13 -5.01
N ILE A 91 17.00 -1.29 -3.70
CA ILE A 91 18.31 -1.32 -3.04
C ILE A 91 18.61 -2.70 -2.46
N SER A 92 19.92 -2.99 -2.27
CA SER A 92 20.39 -4.21 -1.61
C SER A 92 19.97 -4.25 -0.14
N ARG A 93 19.99 -5.44 0.47
CA ARG A 93 19.69 -5.59 1.90
C ARG A 93 20.68 -4.85 2.80
N GLU A 94 21.92 -4.81 2.39
CA GLU A 94 23.02 -4.14 3.08
C GLU A 94 22.80 -2.62 3.08
N MET A 95 22.54 -2.05 1.90
CA MET A 95 22.24 -0.61 1.75
C MET A 95 20.97 -0.22 2.51
N HIS A 96 19.95 -1.08 2.44
CA HIS A 96 18.71 -0.86 3.20
C HIS A 96 18.98 -0.84 4.72
N LEU A 97 19.75 -1.81 5.25
CA LEU A 97 20.05 -1.83 6.69
C LEU A 97 20.87 -0.60 7.09
N LEU A 98 21.81 -0.14 6.26
CA LEU A 98 22.55 1.11 6.52
C LEU A 98 21.60 2.30 6.60
N ALA A 99 20.67 2.44 5.63
CA ALA A 99 19.69 3.52 5.64
C ALA A 99 18.82 3.51 6.91
N ILE A 100 18.40 2.33 7.37
CA ILE A 100 17.66 2.19 8.64
C ILE A 100 18.51 2.60 9.85
N LEU A 101 19.81 2.28 9.85
CA LEU A 101 20.71 2.62 10.96
C LEU A 101 21.11 4.11 10.97
N GLU A 102 21.21 4.75 9.82
CA GLU A 102 21.41 6.20 9.69
C GLU A 102 20.20 6.99 10.19
N ALA A 103 19.02 6.35 10.16
CA ALA A 103 17.79 6.83 10.76
C ALA A 103 17.39 8.27 10.38
N LYS A 104 17.51 8.63 9.11
CA LYS A 104 16.86 9.84 8.61
C LYS A 104 15.35 9.64 8.66
N VAL A 105 14.65 10.48 9.39
CA VAL A 105 13.21 10.39 9.59
C VAL A 105 12.53 11.47 8.79
N GLU A 106 11.52 11.08 8.00
CA GLU A 106 10.68 12.00 7.23
C GLU A 106 9.20 11.77 7.55
N PRO A 107 8.43 12.87 7.68
CA PRO A 107 6.99 12.78 7.84
C PRO A 107 6.33 12.29 6.54
N VAL A 108 5.41 11.39 6.67
CA VAL A 108 4.69 10.78 5.55
C VAL A 108 3.20 10.84 5.80
N ASP A 109 2.46 11.21 4.76
CA ASP A 109 1.02 11.27 4.76
C ASP A 109 0.42 9.86 4.78
N ALA A 110 -0.78 9.75 5.32
CA ALA A 110 -1.62 8.56 5.15
C ALA A 110 -2.97 8.96 4.59
N GLY A 111 -3.55 8.11 3.79
CA GLY A 111 -4.96 8.25 3.44
C GLY A 111 -5.85 7.55 4.46
N GLN A 112 -7.08 8.01 4.57
CA GLN A 112 -8.15 7.33 5.28
C GLN A 112 -9.36 7.18 4.38
N VAL A 113 -9.97 5.99 4.41
CA VAL A 113 -11.27 5.72 3.81
C VAL A 113 -12.19 5.16 4.88
N ASN A 114 -13.30 5.84 5.15
CA ASN A 114 -14.17 5.59 6.30
C ASN A 114 -13.31 5.53 7.59
N GLU A 115 -13.20 4.37 8.23
CA GLU A 115 -12.38 4.20 9.44
C GLU A 115 -11.00 3.57 9.16
N MET A 116 -10.72 3.12 7.94
CA MET A 116 -9.49 2.42 7.58
C MET A 116 -8.42 3.37 7.07
N LEU A 117 -7.22 3.27 7.63
CA LEU A 117 -6.02 3.94 7.12
C LEU A 117 -5.41 3.15 5.96
N PHE A 118 -4.78 3.86 5.04
CA PHE A 118 -4.00 3.27 3.95
C PHE A 118 -2.74 4.08 3.66
N LEU A 119 -1.71 3.40 3.19
CA LEU A 119 -0.43 3.98 2.81
C LEU A 119 -0.26 4.06 1.28
N ASN A 120 -0.71 3.04 0.55
CA ASN A 120 -0.67 3.04 -0.92
C ASN A 120 -1.94 3.63 -1.50
N GLY A 121 -3.07 2.93 -1.38
CA GLY A 121 -4.29 3.42 -1.97
C GLY A 121 -5.49 2.48 -1.90
N VAL A 122 -6.57 2.98 -2.46
CA VAL A 122 -7.88 2.34 -2.51
C VAL A 122 -8.35 2.24 -3.95
N GLY A 123 -8.80 1.06 -4.36
CA GLY A 123 -9.45 0.83 -5.65
C GLY A 123 -10.89 0.37 -5.46
N ILE A 124 -11.86 1.16 -5.96
CA ILE A 124 -13.30 0.86 -5.86
C ILE A 124 -13.78 0.16 -7.13
N GLY A 125 -14.54 -0.90 -6.97
CA GLY A 125 -15.19 -1.63 -8.05
C GLY A 125 -14.37 -2.83 -8.50
N ILE A 126 -13.81 -2.80 -9.71
CA ILE A 126 -13.09 -3.95 -10.27
C ILE A 126 -11.91 -4.41 -9.39
N GLU A 127 -11.23 -3.50 -8.71
CA GLU A 127 -10.09 -3.83 -7.85
C GLU A 127 -10.49 -4.75 -6.68
N GLY A 128 -11.67 -4.59 -6.10
CA GLY A 128 -12.18 -5.51 -5.09
C GLY A 128 -12.46 -6.91 -5.64
N GLU A 129 -12.87 -7.02 -6.90
CA GLU A 129 -13.08 -8.32 -7.57
C GLU A 129 -11.73 -8.97 -7.98
N VAL A 130 -10.73 -8.18 -8.38
CA VAL A 130 -9.37 -8.65 -8.63
C VAL A 130 -8.77 -9.22 -7.35
N LEU A 131 -8.88 -8.50 -6.23
CA LEU A 131 -8.37 -8.96 -4.94
C LEU A 131 -8.97 -10.31 -4.54
N ARG A 132 -10.30 -10.47 -4.68
CA ARG A 132 -10.97 -11.75 -4.43
C ARG A 132 -10.44 -12.87 -5.32
N SER A 133 -10.16 -12.57 -6.60
CA SER A 133 -9.58 -13.55 -7.53
C SER A 133 -8.14 -13.92 -7.14
N MET A 134 -7.38 -12.97 -6.58
CA MET A 134 -6.01 -13.21 -6.10
C MET A 134 -5.96 -14.17 -4.91
N GLU A 135 -6.98 -14.19 -4.04
CA GLU A 135 -7.06 -15.16 -2.94
C GLU A 135 -7.02 -16.61 -3.45
N ALA A 136 -7.65 -16.88 -4.60
CA ALA A 136 -7.66 -18.19 -5.22
C ALA A 136 -6.33 -18.60 -5.87
N ILE A 137 -5.49 -17.60 -6.26
CA ILE A 137 -4.23 -17.83 -6.98
C ILE A 137 -3.01 -17.30 -6.23
N ARG A 138 -3.09 -17.19 -4.90
CA ARG A 138 -2.04 -16.62 -4.02
C ARG A 138 -0.66 -17.26 -4.14
N TYR A 139 -0.55 -18.40 -4.80
CA TYR A 139 0.73 -19.08 -5.04
C TYR A 139 1.55 -18.47 -6.18
N ILE A 140 0.92 -17.68 -7.07
CA ILE A 140 1.59 -17.02 -8.19
C ILE A 140 2.06 -15.63 -7.72
N LYS A 141 3.37 -15.45 -7.65
CA LYS A 141 3.99 -14.24 -7.10
C LYS A 141 4.13 -13.13 -8.14
N GLY A 142 4.10 -11.87 -7.65
CA GLY A 142 4.40 -10.68 -8.44
C GLY A 142 3.32 -10.28 -9.44
N GLY A 143 3.70 -9.42 -10.39
CA GLY A 143 2.79 -8.87 -11.39
C GLY A 143 2.05 -9.89 -12.23
N LEU A 144 2.65 -11.08 -12.50
CA LEU A 144 1.99 -12.15 -13.24
C LEU A 144 0.75 -12.68 -12.50
N GLY A 145 0.82 -12.84 -11.17
CA GLY A 145 -0.32 -13.22 -10.34
C GLY A 145 -1.46 -12.19 -10.43
N TYR A 146 -1.10 -10.91 -10.37
CA TYR A 146 -2.07 -9.83 -10.54
C TYR A 146 -2.74 -9.87 -11.93
N TYR A 147 -1.98 -10.07 -13.02
CA TYR A 147 -2.55 -10.20 -14.37
C TYR A 147 -3.55 -11.36 -14.47
N LEU A 148 -3.19 -12.54 -13.97
CA LEU A 148 -4.06 -13.73 -14.01
C LEU A 148 -5.34 -13.54 -13.17
N ALA A 149 -5.27 -12.83 -12.06
CA ALA A 149 -6.44 -12.47 -11.26
C ALA A 149 -7.32 -11.41 -11.95
N ALA A 150 -6.70 -10.43 -12.60
CA ALA A 150 -7.38 -9.32 -13.22
C ALA A 150 -8.16 -9.74 -14.49
N ILE A 151 -7.64 -10.66 -15.30
CA ILE A 151 -8.26 -11.05 -16.57
C ILE A 151 -9.74 -11.47 -16.40
N PRO A 152 -10.12 -12.43 -15.54
CA PRO A 152 -11.52 -12.79 -15.34
C PRO A 152 -12.39 -11.63 -14.87
N ALA A 153 -11.86 -10.78 -13.97
CA ALA A 153 -12.56 -9.61 -13.48
C ALA A 153 -12.80 -8.58 -14.59
N LEU A 154 -11.81 -8.35 -15.47
CA LEU A 154 -11.93 -7.46 -16.63
C LEU A 154 -13.05 -7.88 -17.59
N PHE A 155 -13.31 -9.18 -17.73
CA PHE A 155 -14.40 -9.68 -18.58
C PHE A 155 -15.76 -9.61 -17.91
N ARG A 156 -15.85 -9.90 -16.61
CA ARG A 156 -17.13 -10.07 -15.89
C ARG A 156 -17.63 -8.80 -15.26
N PHE A 157 -16.72 -7.88 -14.86
CA PHE A 157 -17.09 -6.68 -14.11
C PHE A 157 -17.87 -5.69 -14.98
N LYS A 158 -19.08 -5.36 -14.51
CA LYS A 158 -19.94 -4.32 -15.12
C LYS A 158 -19.62 -2.98 -14.44
N HIS A 159 -19.75 -1.90 -15.22
CA HIS A 159 -19.63 -0.56 -14.67
C HIS A 159 -20.69 -0.29 -13.57
N TYR A 160 -20.40 0.65 -12.71
CA TYR A 160 -21.29 1.19 -11.68
C TYR A 160 -21.45 2.70 -11.87
N ARG A 161 -22.22 3.36 -10.99
CA ARG A 161 -22.43 4.81 -11.09
C ARG A 161 -21.90 5.50 -9.84
N ILE A 162 -21.18 6.62 -10.07
CA ILE A 162 -20.82 7.61 -9.06
C ILE A 162 -21.56 8.89 -9.42
N SER A 163 -22.40 9.42 -8.52
CA SER A 163 -23.21 10.62 -8.76
C SER A 163 -23.99 10.57 -10.10
N GLY A 164 -24.52 9.39 -10.44
CA GLY A 164 -25.28 9.16 -11.67
C GLY A 164 -24.43 8.89 -12.92
N LEU A 165 -23.13 9.17 -12.93
CA LEU A 165 -22.24 8.94 -14.07
C LEU A 165 -21.67 7.51 -14.07
N PRO A 166 -21.62 6.86 -15.25
CA PRO A 166 -21.09 5.50 -15.35
C PRO A 166 -19.55 5.50 -15.18
N VAL A 167 -19.06 4.62 -14.28
CA VAL A 167 -17.66 4.47 -13.92
C VAL A 167 -17.26 2.99 -13.98
N PHE A 168 -16.10 2.71 -14.54
CA PHE A 168 -15.53 1.37 -14.57
C PHE A 168 -14.62 1.12 -13.36
N LEU A 169 -13.79 2.10 -13.02
CA LEU A 169 -12.82 2.04 -11.94
C LEU A 169 -12.67 3.44 -11.33
N CYS A 170 -12.67 3.52 -10.00
CA CYS A 170 -12.26 4.70 -9.27
C CYS A 170 -11.17 4.32 -8.28
N MET A 171 -10.06 5.04 -8.31
CA MET A 171 -8.91 4.83 -7.42
C MET A 171 -8.59 6.11 -6.69
N VAL A 172 -8.20 5.99 -5.43
CA VAL A 172 -7.69 7.11 -4.59
C VAL A 172 -6.42 6.64 -3.91
N PHE A 173 -5.32 7.31 -4.20
CA PHE A 173 -3.98 6.89 -3.81
C PHE A 173 -3.23 7.97 -3.04
N ASN A 174 -2.39 7.54 -2.13
CA ASN A 174 -1.38 8.33 -1.44
C ASN A 174 0.02 8.05 -2.05
N SER A 175 0.25 6.83 -2.50
CA SER A 175 1.52 6.39 -3.09
C SER A 175 1.38 6.16 -4.60
N SER A 176 2.49 5.91 -5.28
CA SER A 176 2.54 5.85 -6.75
C SER A 176 2.13 4.49 -7.33
N ARG A 177 2.19 3.40 -6.55
CA ARG A 177 2.01 2.04 -7.09
C ARG A 177 1.29 1.10 -6.14
N ALA A 178 0.70 0.05 -6.72
CA ALA A 178 0.10 -1.07 -6.01
C ALA A 178 0.09 -2.33 -6.90
N GLY A 179 -0.45 -3.44 -6.40
CA GLY A 179 -0.61 -4.68 -7.14
C GLY A 179 0.71 -5.36 -7.54
N GLY A 180 1.80 -5.07 -6.82
CA GLY A 180 3.11 -5.66 -7.06
C GLY A 180 3.83 -5.06 -8.27
N GLY A 181 3.73 -3.76 -8.46
CA GLY A 181 4.49 -3.01 -9.45
C GLY A 181 3.69 -2.26 -10.51
N PHE A 182 2.38 -2.14 -10.38
CA PHE A 182 1.59 -1.28 -11.25
C PHE A 182 1.72 0.19 -10.81
N HIS A 183 2.19 1.04 -11.70
CA HIS A 183 2.38 2.47 -11.46
C HIS A 183 1.10 3.24 -11.77
N PHE A 184 0.08 3.12 -10.92
CA PHE A 184 -1.22 3.77 -11.13
C PHE A 184 -1.16 5.29 -11.05
N PHE A 185 -0.30 5.85 -10.22
CA PHE A 185 -0.13 7.28 -10.01
C PHE A 185 1.34 7.67 -10.02
N PRO A 186 1.99 7.76 -11.21
CA PRO A 186 3.42 8.04 -11.32
C PRO A 186 3.85 9.35 -10.66
N MET A 187 2.92 10.32 -10.57
CA MET A 187 3.17 11.66 -10.00
C MET A 187 2.80 11.79 -8.52
N ALA A 188 2.27 10.73 -7.88
CA ALA A 188 1.84 10.80 -6.49
C ALA A 188 3.01 11.05 -5.54
N SER A 189 2.80 11.98 -4.61
CA SER A 189 3.69 12.27 -3.48
C SER A 189 3.07 11.74 -2.19
N ILE A 190 3.90 11.30 -1.26
CA ILE A 190 3.48 10.86 0.07
C ILE A 190 3.69 11.96 1.14
N GLU A 191 3.97 13.21 0.70
CA GLU A 191 4.41 14.32 1.58
C GLU A 191 3.72 15.65 1.22
N ASP A 192 2.80 15.68 0.23
CA ASP A 192 2.21 16.93 -0.28
C ASP A 192 0.87 17.31 0.36
N GLY A 193 0.37 16.49 1.29
CA GLY A 193 -0.90 16.71 1.97
C GLY A 193 -2.11 16.52 1.07
N GLU A 194 -2.01 15.75 0.00
CA GLU A 194 -3.07 15.47 -0.96
C GLU A 194 -3.16 13.97 -1.29
N LEU A 195 -4.30 13.53 -1.78
CA LEU A 195 -4.50 12.20 -2.37
C LEU A 195 -4.77 12.37 -3.86
N ASP A 196 -4.20 11.49 -4.66
CA ASP A 196 -4.46 11.44 -6.09
C ASP A 196 -5.66 10.54 -6.39
N MET A 197 -6.64 11.06 -7.13
CA MET A 197 -7.82 10.33 -7.54
C MET A 197 -7.84 10.14 -9.05
N MET A 198 -8.16 8.92 -9.51
CA MET A 198 -8.37 8.58 -10.91
C MET A 198 -9.74 7.94 -11.09
N VAL A 199 -10.52 8.47 -12.04
CA VAL A 199 -11.80 7.90 -12.45
C VAL A 199 -11.70 7.44 -13.91
N CYS A 200 -11.93 6.15 -14.13
CA CYS A 200 -11.95 5.53 -15.45
C CYS A 200 -13.39 5.38 -15.96
N LYS A 201 -13.68 5.93 -17.13
CA LYS A 201 -14.95 5.72 -17.82
C LYS A 201 -15.10 4.26 -18.28
N PRO A 202 -16.33 3.77 -18.49
CA PRO A 202 -16.54 2.43 -19.04
C PRO A 202 -15.82 2.22 -20.36
N LEU A 203 -15.13 1.07 -20.46
CA LEU A 203 -14.37 0.68 -21.66
C LEU A 203 -14.82 -0.70 -22.13
N PRO A 204 -14.83 -0.95 -23.48
CA PRO A 204 -14.94 -2.29 -24.01
C PRO A 204 -13.82 -3.19 -23.49
N VAL A 205 -14.12 -4.48 -23.30
CA VAL A 205 -13.19 -5.45 -22.69
C VAL A 205 -11.84 -5.49 -23.41
N TRP A 206 -11.82 -5.50 -24.74
CA TRP A 206 -10.58 -5.54 -25.50
C TRP A 206 -9.65 -4.33 -25.24
N LYS A 207 -10.23 -3.12 -25.01
CA LYS A 207 -9.45 -1.95 -24.62
C LYS A 207 -8.85 -2.12 -23.21
N ARG A 208 -9.59 -2.72 -22.27
CA ARG A 208 -9.09 -2.97 -20.93
C ARG A 208 -7.81 -3.81 -20.95
N LEU A 209 -7.77 -4.84 -21.79
CA LEU A 209 -6.59 -5.70 -21.94
C LEU A 209 -5.40 -4.96 -22.59
N ILE A 210 -5.64 -4.15 -23.61
CA ILE A 210 -4.59 -3.36 -24.28
C ILE A 210 -3.96 -2.34 -23.33
N TYR A 211 -4.77 -1.70 -22.48
CA TYR A 211 -4.27 -0.66 -21.59
C TYR A 211 -3.61 -1.16 -20.31
N MET A 212 -3.80 -2.43 -19.90
CA MET A 212 -3.15 -2.99 -18.72
C MET A 212 -1.62 -2.80 -18.70
N PRO A 213 -0.85 -3.19 -19.72
CA PRO A 213 0.60 -2.99 -19.71
C PRO A 213 0.99 -1.50 -19.74
N ILE A 214 0.17 -0.64 -20.35
CA ILE A 214 0.39 0.81 -20.36
C ILE A 214 0.21 1.40 -18.97
N ILE A 215 -0.80 0.93 -18.23
CA ILE A 215 -1.04 1.30 -16.82
C ILE A 215 0.09 0.78 -15.94
N GLN A 216 0.50 -0.46 -16.11
CA GLN A 216 1.62 -1.03 -15.36
C GLN A 216 2.89 -0.20 -15.50
N ALA A 217 3.18 0.27 -16.71
CA ALA A 217 4.33 1.11 -17.02
C ALA A 217 4.17 2.58 -16.60
N GLY A 218 3.02 3.00 -16.04
CA GLY A 218 2.74 4.39 -15.67
C GLY A 218 2.56 5.36 -16.84
N LYS A 219 2.34 4.85 -18.06
CA LYS A 219 2.26 5.66 -19.30
C LYS A 219 0.81 6.04 -19.70
N HIS A 220 -0.13 5.96 -18.77
CA HIS A 220 -1.57 6.10 -19.02
C HIS A 220 -2.15 7.48 -18.70
N VAL A 221 -1.40 8.37 -18.08
CA VAL A 221 -1.92 9.67 -17.57
C VAL A 221 -2.59 10.56 -18.64
N HIS A 222 -2.28 10.36 -19.91
CA HIS A 222 -2.84 11.14 -21.02
C HIS A 222 -4.05 10.49 -21.71
N LEU A 223 -4.52 9.35 -21.21
CA LEU A 223 -5.61 8.64 -21.88
C LEU A 223 -6.95 9.35 -21.66
N PRO A 224 -7.74 9.62 -22.73
CA PRO A 224 -8.90 10.53 -22.65
C PRO A 224 -10.10 9.97 -21.88
N PHE A 225 -10.07 8.70 -21.50
CA PHE A 225 -11.09 8.06 -20.69
C PHE A 225 -10.73 8.01 -19.19
N LEU A 226 -9.57 8.54 -18.81
CA LEU A 226 -9.12 8.71 -17.44
C LEU A 226 -9.23 10.18 -17.05
N ASN A 227 -9.80 10.44 -15.87
CA ASN A 227 -9.81 11.76 -15.26
C ASN A 227 -9.02 11.68 -13.97
N PHE A 228 -7.99 12.51 -13.85
CA PHE A 228 -7.17 12.67 -12.66
C PHE A 228 -7.54 13.93 -11.92
N SER A 229 -7.53 13.89 -10.60
CA SER A 229 -7.68 15.05 -9.72
C SER A 229 -6.94 14.81 -8.41
N ARG A 230 -6.62 15.88 -7.69
CA ARG A 230 -6.10 15.83 -6.34
C ARG A 230 -7.18 16.21 -5.35
N ILE A 231 -7.22 15.54 -4.23
CA ILE A 231 -8.23 15.73 -3.21
C ILE A 231 -7.59 15.73 -1.82
N ARG A 232 -8.15 16.54 -0.92
CA ARG A 232 -7.83 16.45 0.52
C ARG A 232 -8.92 15.74 1.30
N GLN A 233 -10.15 15.90 0.85
CA GLN A 233 -11.32 15.21 1.37
C GLN A 233 -12.34 15.04 0.24
N GLN A 234 -12.94 13.86 0.12
CA GLN A 234 -13.95 13.56 -0.89
C GLN A 234 -14.86 12.43 -0.43
N THR A 235 -16.16 12.63 -0.62
CA THR A 235 -17.15 11.55 -0.45
C THR A 235 -17.57 11.02 -1.81
N ILE A 236 -17.45 9.70 -1.99
CA ILE A 236 -17.85 8.98 -3.20
C ILE A 236 -19.03 8.09 -2.87
N SER A 237 -20.21 8.43 -3.42
CA SER A 237 -21.43 7.63 -3.28
C SER A 237 -21.72 6.86 -4.55
N CYS A 238 -21.86 5.55 -4.42
CA CYS A 238 -22.15 4.61 -5.49
C CYS A 238 -23.62 4.24 -5.57
N ASP A 239 -24.07 3.76 -6.72
CA ASP A 239 -25.47 3.33 -6.93
C ASP A 239 -25.82 2.04 -6.17
N ARG A 240 -24.84 1.26 -5.78
CA ARG A 240 -24.96 0.02 -5.01
C ARG A 240 -23.77 -0.18 -4.06
N VAL A 241 -23.87 -1.15 -3.17
CA VAL A 241 -22.73 -1.59 -2.38
C VAL A 241 -21.66 -2.17 -3.33
N LEU A 242 -20.44 -1.71 -3.17
CA LEU A 242 -19.27 -2.16 -3.92
C LEU A 242 -18.20 -2.65 -2.97
N ARG A 243 -17.36 -3.53 -3.49
CA ARG A 243 -16.09 -3.89 -2.87
C ARG A 243 -15.02 -2.92 -3.29
N ALA A 244 -14.29 -2.42 -2.31
CA ALA A 244 -13.05 -1.70 -2.52
C ALA A 244 -11.88 -2.52 -1.97
N GLN A 245 -10.76 -2.43 -2.63
CA GLN A 245 -9.46 -2.88 -2.12
C GLN A 245 -8.81 -1.70 -1.39
N VAL A 246 -8.34 -1.89 -0.16
CA VAL A 246 -7.64 -0.90 0.68
C VAL A 246 -6.30 -1.52 1.09
N ASP A 247 -5.21 -1.20 0.41
CA ASP A 247 -3.87 -1.80 0.62
C ASP A 247 -3.86 -3.34 0.73
N GLY A 248 -4.77 -4.01 0.00
CA GLY A 248 -4.91 -5.47 0.02
C GLY A 248 -6.01 -6.01 0.94
N GLU A 249 -6.67 -5.17 1.73
CA GLU A 249 -7.84 -5.54 2.54
C GLU A 249 -9.14 -5.19 1.80
N VAL A 250 -10.24 -5.87 2.14
CA VAL A 250 -11.55 -5.63 1.52
C VAL A 250 -12.40 -4.72 2.39
N LEU A 251 -12.96 -3.67 1.78
CA LEU A 251 -13.97 -2.82 2.35
C LEU A 251 -15.24 -2.86 1.48
N GLU A 252 -16.38 -3.24 2.06
CA GLU A 252 -17.68 -3.20 1.38
C GLU A 252 -18.47 -1.97 1.84
N SER A 253 -18.82 -1.09 0.91
CA SER A 253 -19.62 0.09 1.20
C SER A 253 -20.38 0.58 -0.03
N LYS A 254 -21.41 1.39 0.22
CA LYS A 254 -22.08 2.20 -0.79
C LYS A 254 -21.50 3.62 -0.84
N THR A 255 -20.89 4.06 0.27
CA THR A 255 -20.32 5.39 0.41
C THR A 255 -18.90 5.28 0.97
N PHE A 256 -17.95 5.89 0.31
CA PHE A 256 -16.53 5.93 0.65
C PHE A 256 -16.14 7.37 0.96
N GLU A 257 -15.78 7.64 2.21
CA GLU A 257 -15.38 8.95 2.71
C GLU A 257 -13.85 8.98 2.80
N PHE A 258 -13.22 9.71 1.90
CA PHE A 258 -11.77 9.86 1.83
C PHE A 258 -11.31 11.13 2.51
N ARG A 259 -10.19 11.05 3.21
CA ARG A 259 -9.42 12.21 3.65
C ARG A 259 -7.92 11.89 3.68
N VAL A 260 -7.08 12.88 3.41
CA VAL A 260 -5.66 12.81 3.70
C VAL A 260 -5.42 13.16 5.16
N LEU A 261 -4.42 12.53 5.74
CA LEU A 261 -3.88 12.82 7.07
C LEU A 261 -2.42 13.23 6.88
N PRO A 262 -2.13 14.54 6.73
CA PRO A 262 -0.79 15.03 6.46
C PRO A 262 0.18 14.70 7.59
N ALA A 263 1.40 14.34 7.24
CA ALA A 263 2.48 14.03 8.18
C ALA A 263 2.05 13.05 9.29
N LYS A 264 1.24 12.05 8.93
CA LYS A 264 0.57 11.16 9.89
C LYS A 264 1.54 10.23 10.61
N PHE A 265 2.56 9.78 9.91
CA PHE A 265 3.58 8.87 10.43
C PHE A 265 4.98 9.36 10.10
N GLU A 266 5.94 8.97 10.91
CA GLU A 266 7.36 9.24 10.68
C GLU A 266 8.04 7.97 10.17
N PHE A 267 8.52 7.96 8.93
CA PHE A 267 9.24 6.83 8.37
C PHE A 267 10.73 7.09 8.28
N ILE A 268 11.52 6.04 8.57
CA ILE A 268 12.95 6.05 8.33
C ILE A 268 13.16 5.84 6.83
N VAL A 269 13.88 6.77 6.20
CA VAL A 269 14.15 6.80 4.76
C VAL A 269 15.66 6.91 4.50
N PRO A 270 16.16 6.57 3.31
CA PRO A 270 17.57 6.73 2.98
C PRO A 270 17.98 8.20 2.88
N ILE A 271 19.22 8.49 3.25
CA ILE A 271 19.85 9.82 3.09
C ILE A 271 20.39 9.92 1.65
N ASN A 272 19.63 10.35 0.70
CA ASN A 272 20.00 10.46 -0.71
C ASN A 272 20.09 9.11 -1.45
N LEU A 273 19.02 8.73 -2.10
CA LEU A 273 19.03 7.85 -3.26
C LEU A 273 18.94 8.67 -4.55
#